data_5a2e9562784f89a9624551605929bed6
#
_entry.id   5a2e9562784f89a9624551605929bed6
#
_cell.length_a   1.000
_cell.length_b   1.000
_cell.length_c   1.000
_cell.angle_alpha   90.00
_cell.angle_beta   90.00
_cell.angle_gamma   90.00
#
_symmetry.space_group_name_H-M   'P 1'
#
loop_
_entity.id
_entity.type
_entity.pdbx_description
1 polymer ?
#
loop_
_entity_poly.entity_id
_entity_poly.type
_entity_poly.pdbx_seq_one_letter_code
_entity_poly.pdbx_strand_id
1 'polypeptide(L)'
;MQRTLGRGLWGLILAGLAFLTMMPGKAIPGELVNFKQLIPFVDLKLSGWEMAEKPSGTTMKHQHIQMSEAKASYRAGDKTLNIVVLDFLGQTMPWMAMLPQMEMESSEEMLRTIKVGDFKALENYKFKEKHGELNISVADRFWVKLEGNGLDNTEPLQAAAQQMDLKKLATLAK
;
A
#
# COMPACT_ATOMS: atom_id res chain seq x y z
N MET A 1 -41.11 -56.72 -43.76
CA MET A 1 -41.94 -57.03 -42.60
C MET A 1 -41.39 -56.34 -41.37
N GLN A 2 -42.19 -55.42 -40.79
CA GLN A 2 -42.14 -54.82 -39.41
C GLN A 2 -40.78 -54.19 -38.97
N ARG A 3 -40.66 -52.88 -38.89
CA ARG A 3 -41.17 -51.90 -37.91
C ARG A 3 -40.76 -52.26 -36.48
N THR A 4 -39.88 -51.41 -35.87
CA THR A 4 -40.26 -50.70 -34.67
C THR A 4 -39.29 -49.49 -34.42
N LEU A 5 -39.95 -48.42 -34.16
CA LEU A 5 -39.43 -47.13 -33.66
C LEU A 5 -38.85 -47.32 -32.24
N GLY A 6 -37.72 -46.65 -31.98
CA GLY A 6 -37.18 -46.43 -30.67
C GLY A 6 -36.92 -44.95 -30.46
N ARG A 7 -37.85 -44.32 -29.78
CA ARG A 7 -37.92 -42.86 -29.43
C ARG A 7 -36.74 -42.48 -28.59
N GLY A 8 -36.09 -41.44 -28.94
CA GLY A 8 -35.62 -40.27 -28.39
C GLY A 8 -35.48 -40.14 -26.86
N LEU A 9 -34.30 -39.85 -26.42
CA LEU A 9 -34.09 -39.17 -25.14
C LEU A 9 -33.21 -37.96 -25.40
N TRP A 10 -33.85 -36.83 -25.54
CA TRP A 10 -33.20 -35.52 -25.45
C TRP A 10 -32.87 -35.30 -24.01
N GLY A 11 -31.62 -35.53 -23.62
CA GLY A 11 -31.08 -35.12 -22.34
C GLY A 11 -30.80 -33.62 -22.36
N LEU A 12 -31.57 -32.87 -21.63
CA LEU A 12 -31.39 -31.49 -21.27
C LEU A 12 -30.02 -31.30 -20.58
N ILE A 13 -29.06 -30.73 -21.28
CA ILE A 13 -27.85 -30.19 -20.67
C ILE A 13 -28.23 -28.82 -20.09
N LEU A 14 -28.58 -28.79 -18.83
CA LEU A 14 -28.66 -27.57 -18.04
C LEU A 14 -27.24 -27.05 -17.86
N ALA A 15 -26.88 -26.06 -18.69
CA ALA A 15 -25.70 -25.24 -18.49
C ALA A 15 -25.87 -24.47 -17.19
N GLY A 16 -25.23 -24.96 -16.14
CA GLY A 16 -25.06 -24.22 -14.90
C GLY A 16 -24.21 -22.97 -15.16
N LEU A 17 -24.89 -21.85 -15.39
CA LEU A 17 -24.27 -20.54 -15.40
C LEU A 17 -23.82 -20.25 -13.95
N ALA A 18 -22.57 -20.53 -13.63
CA ALA A 18 -21.96 -20.11 -12.38
C ALA A 18 -21.93 -18.58 -12.38
N PHE A 19 -22.90 -17.99 -11.72
CA PHE A 19 -22.84 -16.58 -11.33
C PHE A 19 -21.65 -16.42 -10.43
N LEU A 20 -20.55 -15.97 -11.02
CA LEU A 20 -19.41 -15.46 -10.28
C LEU A 20 -19.90 -14.17 -9.61
N THR A 21 -20.43 -14.28 -8.41
CA THR A 21 -20.75 -13.11 -7.59
C THR A 21 -19.43 -12.40 -7.30
N MET A 22 -19.12 -11.38 -8.10
CA MET A 22 -18.17 -10.35 -7.70
C MET A 22 -18.63 -9.85 -6.34
N MET A 23 -17.92 -10.25 -5.28
CA MET A 23 -18.10 -9.62 -3.98
C MET A 23 -17.82 -8.14 -4.18
N PRO A 24 -18.78 -7.25 -3.93
CA PRO A 24 -18.50 -5.83 -3.97
C PRO A 24 -17.43 -5.57 -2.92
N GLY A 25 -16.24 -5.15 -3.36
CA GLY A 25 -15.23 -4.62 -2.45
C GLY A 25 -15.93 -3.59 -1.58
N LYS A 26 -15.74 -3.65 -0.25
CA LYS A 26 -16.27 -2.64 0.67
C LYS A 26 -15.81 -1.28 0.15
N ALA A 27 -16.73 -0.52 -0.46
CA ALA A 27 -16.49 0.88 -0.71
C ALA A 27 -16.22 1.52 0.65
N ILE A 28 -15.02 2.04 0.86
CA ILE A 28 -14.73 2.81 2.08
C ILE A 28 -15.44 4.14 1.86
N PRO A 29 -16.52 4.41 2.62
CA PRO A 29 -17.24 5.67 2.48
C PRO A 29 -16.33 6.80 2.96
N GLY A 30 -16.20 7.84 2.18
CA GLY A 30 -15.43 9.00 2.58
C GLY A 30 -15.07 9.90 1.40
N GLU A 31 -14.90 11.16 1.67
CA GLU A 31 -14.34 12.09 0.70
C GLU A 31 -12.81 11.93 0.67
N LEU A 32 -12.21 12.15 -0.51
CA LEU A 32 -10.75 12.16 -0.67
C LEU A 32 -10.13 13.19 0.28
N VAL A 33 -9.19 12.75 1.11
CA VAL A 33 -8.47 13.63 2.04
C VAL A 33 -7.58 14.58 1.24
N ASN A 34 -7.73 15.88 1.44
CA ASN A 34 -6.90 16.85 0.74
C ASN A 34 -5.43 16.73 1.17
N PHE A 35 -4.49 16.89 0.23
CA PHE A 35 -3.05 16.77 0.50
C PHE A 35 -2.58 17.66 1.65
N LYS A 36 -3.20 18.83 1.87
CA LYS A 36 -2.87 19.74 2.98
C LYS A 36 -3.07 19.09 4.34
N GLN A 37 -4.00 18.15 4.44
CA GLN A 37 -4.23 17.38 5.67
C GLN A 37 -3.24 16.21 5.80
N LEU A 38 -2.60 15.79 4.71
CA LEU A 38 -1.58 14.74 4.70
C LEU A 38 -0.17 15.29 4.97
N ILE A 39 0.11 16.56 4.63
CA ILE A 39 1.41 17.21 4.85
C ILE A 39 1.95 17.00 6.27
N PRO A 40 1.18 17.16 7.36
CA PRO A 40 1.70 17.01 8.72
C PRO A 40 2.26 15.62 9.03
N PHE A 41 1.89 14.60 8.26
CA PHE A 41 2.39 13.24 8.45
C PHE A 41 3.75 12.98 7.78
N VAL A 42 4.16 13.83 6.86
CA VAL A 42 5.47 13.76 6.19
C VAL A 42 6.43 14.86 6.65
N ASP A 43 5.93 15.90 7.32
CA ASP A 43 6.73 17.01 7.88
C ASP A 43 7.24 16.62 9.27
N LEU A 44 8.31 15.81 9.30
CA LEU A 44 8.86 15.26 10.53
C LEU A 44 10.17 15.94 10.92
N LYS A 45 10.46 15.96 12.22
CA LYS A 45 11.77 16.34 12.75
C LYS A 45 12.58 15.10 13.07
N LEU A 46 13.28 14.58 12.06
CA LEU A 46 14.07 13.36 12.19
C LEU A 46 15.47 13.70 12.74
N SER A 47 15.85 13.07 13.85
CA SER A 47 17.17 13.27 14.44
C SER A 47 18.28 12.77 13.50
N GLY A 48 19.27 13.65 13.22
CA GLY A 48 20.36 13.33 12.32
C GLY A 48 20.02 13.46 10.81
N TRP A 49 18.81 13.91 10.48
CA TRP A 49 18.37 14.17 9.11
C TRP A 49 17.96 15.62 8.93
N GLU A 50 18.35 16.19 7.82
CA GLU A 50 17.92 17.53 7.40
C GLU A 50 16.86 17.40 6.31
N MET A 51 15.85 18.25 6.36
CA MET A 51 14.85 18.31 5.30
C MET A 51 15.49 18.86 4.03
N ALA A 52 15.53 18.05 2.98
CA ALA A 52 16.15 18.44 1.70
C ALA A 52 15.24 19.38 0.90
N GLU A 53 13.92 19.16 0.98
CA GLU A 53 12.91 19.98 0.31
C GLU A 53 11.70 20.16 1.21
N LYS A 54 11.04 21.31 1.13
CA LYS A 54 9.77 21.53 1.86
C LYS A 54 8.74 20.49 1.46
N PRO A 55 7.95 19.98 2.42
CA PRO A 55 6.88 19.06 2.13
C PRO A 55 5.94 19.61 1.05
N SER A 56 5.57 18.78 0.12
CA SER A 56 4.69 19.12 -0.98
C SER A 56 3.61 18.06 -1.17
N GLY A 57 2.57 18.37 -1.93
CA GLY A 57 1.52 17.40 -2.19
C GLY A 57 0.59 17.84 -3.30
N THR A 58 -0.24 16.89 -3.73
CA THR A 58 -1.22 17.08 -4.81
C THR A 58 -2.50 16.33 -4.45
N THR A 59 -3.64 16.93 -4.77
CA THR A 59 -4.93 16.25 -4.78
C THR A 59 -5.47 16.28 -6.20
N MET A 60 -5.71 15.11 -6.77
CA MET A 60 -6.24 14.93 -8.10
C MET A 60 -7.61 14.26 -8.03
N LYS A 61 -8.61 14.91 -8.65
CA LYS A 61 -9.96 14.36 -8.83
C LYS A 61 -10.27 14.36 -10.34
N HIS A 62 -10.23 13.22 -10.95
CA HIS A 62 -10.61 12.99 -12.34
C HIS A 62 -11.62 11.85 -12.40
N GLN A 63 -12.39 11.72 -13.50
CA GLN A 63 -13.55 10.82 -13.63
C GLN A 63 -13.36 9.41 -13.07
N HIS A 64 -12.17 8.82 -13.23
CA HIS A 64 -11.87 7.45 -12.81
C HIS A 64 -10.66 7.34 -11.86
N ILE A 65 -9.98 8.44 -11.58
CA ILE A 65 -8.79 8.46 -10.72
C ILE A 65 -8.97 9.57 -9.70
N GLN A 66 -9.06 9.19 -8.46
CA GLN A 66 -9.06 10.12 -7.34
C GLN A 66 -7.94 9.71 -6.38
N MET A 67 -6.98 10.61 -6.21
CA MET A 67 -5.86 10.38 -5.31
C MET A 67 -5.40 11.67 -4.66
N SER A 68 -4.84 11.53 -3.49
CA SER A 68 -4.14 12.61 -2.82
C SER A 68 -2.80 12.10 -2.32
N GLU A 69 -1.76 12.92 -2.48
CA GLU A 69 -0.40 12.60 -2.12
C GLU A 69 0.19 13.75 -1.29
N ALA A 70 0.96 13.40 -0.27
CA ALA A 70 1.91 14.29 0.38
C ALA A 70 3.27 13.62 0.44
N LYS A 71 4.34 14.37 0.23
CA LYS A 71 5.71 13.87 0.23
C LYS A 71 6.69 14.84 0.87
N ALA A 72 7.77 14.30 1.43
CA ALA A 72 8.93 15.03 1.92
C ALA A 72 10.20 14.22 1.68
N SER A 73 11.31 14.94 1.52
CA SER A 73 12.63 14.36 1.30
C SER A 73 13.59 14.85 2.37
N TYR A 74 14.41 13.93 2.88
CA TYR A 74 15.40 14.18 3.91
C TYR A 74 16.77 13.71 3.47
N ARG A 75 17.83 14.31 4.02
CA ARG A 75 19.22 13.97 3.74
C ARG A 75 20.03 13.88 5.03
N ALA A 76 20.97 12.94 5.06
CA ALA A 76 21.98 12.81 6.11
C ALA A 76 23.32 12.44 5.45
N GLY A 77 24.16 13.44 5.14
CA GLY A 77 25.35 13.27 4.32
C GLY A 77 24.99 12.82 2.90
N ASP A 78 25.45 11.65 2.50
CA ASP A 78 25.17 11.00 1.21
C ASP A 78 23.89 10.12 1.22
N LYS A 79 23.29 9.95 2.39
CA LYS A 79 22.06 9.18 2.56
C LYS A 79 20.84 10.02 2.25
N THR A 80 19.83 9.41 1.63
CA THR A 80 18.53 10.05 1.37
C THR A 80 17.40 9.21 1.95
N LEU A 81 16.32 9.89 2.37
CA LEU A 81 15.09 9.28 2.85
C LEU A 81 13.91 10.08 2.31
N ASN A 82 13.02 9.39 1.59
CA ASN A 82 11.78 9.95 1.06
C ASN A 82 10.59 9.35 1.81
N ILE A 83 9.64 10.18 2.18
CA ILE A 83 8.40 9.78 2.83
C ILE A 83 7.25 10.23 1.95
N VAL A 84 6.34 9.31 1.65
CA VAL A 84 5.14 9.58 0.84
C VAL A 84 3.93 9.02 1.58
N VAL A 85 2.86 9.79 1.66
CA VAL A 85 1.54 9.36 2.13
C VAL A 85 0.55 9.53 1.00
N LEU A 86 -0.16 8.45 0.66
CA LEU A 86 -1.13 8.39 -0.44
C LEU A 86 -2.51 8.01 0.08
N ASP A 87 -3.53 8.73 -0.38
CA ASP A 87 -4.94 8.38 -0.23
C ASP A 87 -5.52 8.03 -1.60
N PHE A 88 -5.99 6.79 -1.75
CA PHE A 88 -6.65 6.29 -2.97
C PHE A 88 -8.15 6.02 -2.76
N LEU A 89 -8.79 6.60 -1.74
CA LEU A 89 -10.19 6.34 -1.39
C LEU A 89 -10.52 4.85 -1.24
N GLY A 90 -9.63 4.09 -0.59
CA GLY A 90 -9.84 2.67 -0.40
C GLY A 90 -9.77 1.83 -1.69
N GLN A 91 -9.41 2.42 -2.83
CA GLN A 91 -8.90 1.66 -3.97
C GLN A 91 -7.52 1.11 -3.61
N THR A 92 -7.46 0.47 -2.44
CA THR A 92 -6.23 -0.10 -1.91
C THR A 92 -5.70 -1.12 -2.89
N MET A 93 -4.42 -1.10 -3.06
CA MET A 93 -3.73 -2.13 -3.79
C MET A 93 -4.03 -3.47 -3.11
N PRO A 94 -4.76 -4.38 -3.76
CA PRO A 94 -5.23 -5.63 -3.11
C PRO A 94 -4.10 -6.44 -2.47
N TRP A 95 -2.87 -6.30 -3.00
CA TRP A 95 -1.69 -6.98 -2.49
C TRP A 95 -1.28 -6.54 -1.08
N MET A 96 -1.55 -5.27 -0.69
CA MET A 96 -1.22 -4.80 0.66
C MET A 96 -2.20 -5.32 1.72
N ALA A 97 -3.47 -5.44 1.38
CA ALA A 97 -4.47 -6.03 2.27
C ALA A 97 -4.27 -7.54 2.46
N MET A 98 -3.69 -8.19 1.45
CA MET A 98 -3.47 -9.63 1.40
C MET A 98 -2.03 -10.04 1.77
N LEU A 99 -1.18 -9.12 2.26
CA LEU A 99 0.18 -9.49 2.63
C LEU A 99 0.17 -10.65 3.62
N PRO A 100 0.52 -11.88 3.19
CA PRO A 100 0.77 -12.97 4.12
C PRO A 100 1.95 -12.57 5.00
N GLN A 101 2.01 -13.15 6.18
CA GLN A 101 3.25 -13.05 6.95
C GLN A 101 4.31 -13.80 6.15
N MET A 102 5.30 -13.06 5.65
CA MET A 102 6.38 -13.63 4.84
C MET A 102 7.73 -13.10 5.32
N GLU A 103 8.71 -13.95 5.17
CA GLU A 103 10.10 -13.62 5.39
C GLU A 103 10.92 -14.33 4.32
N MET A 104 11.72 -13.56 3.59
CA MET A 104 12.61 -14.07 2.55
C MET A 104 13.94 -13.32 2.67
N GLU A 105 15.01 -14.06 2.68
CA GLU A 105 16.37 -13.52 2.64
C GLU A 105 17.18 -14.27 1.58
N SER A 106 17.89 -13.52 0.77
CA SER A 106 18.81 -14.01 -0.25
C SER A 106 20.15 -13.30 -0.11
N SER A 107 21.12 -13.62 -0.96
CA SER A 107 22.38 -12.87 -1.02
C SER A 107 22.24 -11.45 -1.58
N GLU A 108 21.10 -11.10 -2.14
CA GLU A 108 20.87 -9.82 -2.82
C GLU A 108 19.90 -8.92 -2.06
N GLU A 109 18.86 -9.49 -1.46
CA GLU A 109 17.82 -8.74 -0.76
C GLU A 109 17.19 -9.50 0.40
N MET A 110 16.62 -8.73 1.31
CA MET A 110 15.72 -9.19 2.38
C MET A 110 14.33 -8.59 2.14
N LEU A 111 13.30 -9.42 2.25
CA LEU A 111 11.90 -9.01 2.17
C LEU A 111 11.14 -9.64 3.34
N ARG A 112 10.48 -8.83 4.16
CA ARG A 112 9.72 -9.37 5.30
C ARG A 112 8.52 -8.52 5.67
N THR A 113 7.51 -9.18 6.23
CA THR A 113 6.37 -8.49 6.85
C THR A 113 6.70 -8.17 8.29
N ILE A 114 6.58 -6.90 8.66
CA ILE A 114 6.79 -6.40 10.02
C ILE A 114 5.54 -5.64 10.50
N LYS A 115 5.59 -5.15 11.74
CA LYS A 115 4.61 -4.21 12.28
C LYS A 115 5.27 -2.88 12.61
N VAL A 116 4.59 -1.79 12.23
CA VAL A 116 4.91 -0.44 12.67
C VAL A 116 3.73 0.03 13.54
N GLY A 117 3.90 -0.01 14.86
CA GLY A 117 2.80 0.12 15.78
C GLY A 117 1.76 -1.00 15.56
N ASP A 118 0.52 -0.60 15.29
CA ASP A 118 -0.59 -1.53 15.04
C ASP A 118 -0.77 -1.91 13.57
N PHE A 119 0.03 -1.33 12.67
CA PHE A 119 -0.12 -1.45 11.22
C PHE A 119 0.84 -2.46 10.62
N LYS A 120 0.35 -3.25 9.64
CA LYS A 120 1.19 -4.15 8.87
C LYS A 120 2.05 -3.36 7.88
N ALA A 121 3.28 -3.78 7.72
CA ALA A 121 4.21 -3.18 6.77
C ALA A 121 5.01 -4.27 6.05
N LEU A 122 5.34 -4.00 4.80
CA LEU A 122 6.30 -4.77 4.01
C LEU A 122 7.61 -4.00 3.98
N GLU A 123 8.65 -4.64 4.47
CA GLU A 123 10.01 -4.13 4.47
C GLU A 123 10.83 -4.86 3.42
N ASN A 124 11.53 -4.10 2.58
CA ASN A 124 12.48 -4.62 1.60
C ASN A 124 13.83 -3.91 1.79
N TYR A 125 14.93 -4.66 1.69
CA TYR A 125 16.27 -4.09 1.70
C TYR A 125 17.16 -4.82 0.70
N LYS A 126 17.75 -4.06 -0.24
CA LYS A 126 18.68 -4.53 -1.26
C LYS A 126 20.12 -4.22 -0.83
N PHE A 127 20.87 -5.28 -0.51
CA PHE A 127 22.18 -5.16 0.12
C PHE A 127 23.21 -4.41 -0.72
N LYS A 128 23.33 -4.74 -2.01
CA LYS A 128 24.32 -4.12 -2.90
C LYS A 128 24.00 -2.67 -3.22
N GLU A 129 22.73 -2.36 -3.36
CA GLU A 129 22.24 -1.02 -3.70
C GLU A 129 22.20 -0.10 -2.47
N LYS A 130 22.32 -0.66 -1.26
CA LYS A 130 22.09 0.05 0.00
C LYS A 130 20.75 0.79 -0.01
N HIS A 131 19.75 0.13 -0.58
CA HIS A 131 18.43 0.68 -0.80
C HIS A 131 17.41 -0.04 0.06
N GLY A 132 16.62 0.73 0.82
CA GLY A 132 15.57 0.22 1.67
C GLY A 132 14.21 0.79 1.31
N GLU A 133 13.16 -0.01 1.42
CA GLU A 133 11.77 0.40 1.30
C GLU A 133 10.96 -0.14 2.48
N LEU A 134 10.03 0.69 2.97
CA LEU A 134 9.04 0.32 3.97
C LEU A 134 7.67 0.79 3.51
N ASN A 135 6.77 -0.15 3.26
CA ASN A 135 5.43 0.09 2.74
C ASN A 135 4.41 -0.28 3.82
N ILE A 136 3.66 0.69 4.33
CA ILE A 136 2.72 0.53 5.45
C ILE A 136 1.29 0.73 4.96
N SER A 137 0.39 -0.21 5.30
CA SER A 137 -1.05 -0.06 5.09
C SER A 137 -1.71 0.52 6.33
N VAL A 138 -2.37 1.66 6.20
CA VAL A 138 -3.04 2.33 7.30
C VAL A 138 -4.54 2.41 7.05
N ALA A 139 -5.31 1.73 7.91
CA ALA A 139 -6.77 1.68 7.88
C ALA A 139 -7.37 1.24 6.54
N ASP A 140 -6.69 0.34 5.82
CA ASP A 140 -7.07 -0.16 4.48
C ASP A 140 -7.37 0.95 3.45
N ARG A 141 -6.88 2.15 3.70
CA ARG A 141 -7.11 3.33 2.88
C ARG A 141 -5.84 4.06 2.47
N PHE A 142 -4.93 4.32 3.43
CA PHE A 142 -3.72 5.06 3.16
C PHE A 142 -2.55 4.11 2.92
N TRP A 143 -1.76 4.46 1.93
CA TRP A 143 -0.46 3.86 1.72
C TRP A 143 0.63 4.84 2.16
N VAL A 144 1.46 4.41 3.10
CA VAL A 144 2.62 5.15 3.55
C VAL A 144 3.86 4.43 3.04
N LYS A 145 4.64 5.09 2.19
CA LYS A 145 5.90 4.58 1.66
C LYS A 145 7.06 5.39 2.23
N LEU A 146 8.04 4.71 2.79
CA LEU A 146 9.34 5.25 3.12
C LEU A 146 10.38 4.55 2.24
N GLU A 147 11.28 5.32 1.65
CA GLU A 147 12.31 4.83 0.75
C GLU A 147 13.62 5.53 1.07
N GLY A 148 14.71 4.79 1.14
CA GLY A 148 16.02 5.34 1.46
C GLY A 148 17.14 4.75 0.63
N ASN A 149 18.11 5.60 0.27
CA ASN A 149 19.32 5.21 -0.44
C ASN A 149 20.56 5.52 0.39
N GLY A 150 21.64 4.74 0.15
CA GLY A 150 22.88 4.83 0.89
C GLY A 150 22.76 4.30 2.32
N LEU A 151 21.70 3.60 2.65
CA LEU A 151 21.46 3.05 3.98
C LEU A 151 22.27 1.78 4.20
N ASP A 152 22.73 1.55 5.45
CA ASP A 152 23.42 0.31 5.81
C ASP A 152 22.44 -0.79 6.25
N ASN A 153 21.21 -0.39 6.61
CA ASN A 153 20.08 -1.25 6.98
C ASN A 153 18.78 -0.43 6.92
N THR A 154 17.65 -1.03 7.30
CA THR A 154 16.32 -0.42 7.28
C THR A 154 15.93 0.32 8.57
N GLU A 155 16.77 0.31 9.60
CA GLU A 155 16.48 0.97 10.89
C GLU A 155 16.10 2.45 10.75
N PRO A 156 16.76 3.26 9.88
CA PRO A 156 16.35 4.65 9.69
C PRO A 156 14.91 4.79 9.17
N LEU A 157 14.45 3.87 8.30
CA LEU A 157 13.08 3.88 7.79
C LEU A 157 12.09 3.53 8.91
N GLN A 158 12.41 2.52 9.71
CA GLN A 158 11.59 2.12 10.85
C GLN A 158 11.51 3.24 11.89
N ALA A 159 12.63 3.88 12.21
CA ALA A 159 12.70 4.99 13.16
C ALA A 159 11.88 6.20 12.67
N ALA A 160 11.93 6.52 11.38
CA ALA A 160 11.10 7.57 10.79
C ALA A 160 9.62 7.21 10.85
N ALA A 161 9.25 5.98 10.48
CA ALA A 161 7.87 5.50 10.52
C ALA A 161 7.28 5.50 11.93
N GLN A 162 8.07 5.21 12.96
CA GLN A 162 7.66 5.27 14.37
C GLN A 162 7.37 6.71 14.85
N GLN A 163 7.98 7.72 14.23
CA GLN A 163 7.70 9.12 14.53
C GLN A 163 6.44 9.66 13.83
N MET A 164 5.93 8.92 12.84
CA MET A 164 4.68 9.27 12.15
C MET A 164 3.48 8.96 13.06
N ASP A 165 2.55 9.90 13.18
CA ASP A 165 1.28 9.66 13.89
C ASP A 165 0.30 8.87 13.01
N LEU A 166 0.64 7.58 12.75
CA LEU A 166 -0.16 6.70 11.92
C LEU A 166 -1.56 6.45 12.51
N LYS A 167 -1.72 6.53 13.84
CA LYS A 167 -3.03 6.42 14.48
C LYS A 167 -3.92 7.62 14.14
N LYS A 168 -3.37 8.82 14.15
CA LYS A 168 -4.08 10.02 13.72
C LYS A 168 -4.40 9.95 12.21
N LEU A 169 -3.46 9.49 11.38
CA LEU A 169 -3.73 9.27 9.96
C LEU A 169 -4.92 8.31 9.76
N ALA A 170 -4.98 7.21 10.51
CA ALA A 170 -6.08 6.26 10.45
C ALA A 170 -7.45 6.89 10.79
N THR A 171 -7.49 7.93 11.61
CA THR A 171 -8.77 8.63 11.92
C THR A 171 -9.34 9.38 10.73
N LEU A 172 -8.53 9.72 9.74
CA LEU A 172 -8.97 10.38 8.50
C LEU A 172 -9.63 9.40 7.51
N ALA A 173 -9.60 8.10 7.80
CA ALA A 173 -10.23 7.08 6.96
C ALA A 173 -11.76 7.00 7.13
N LYS A 174 -12.32 7.68 8.12
CA LYS A 174 -13.74 7.64 8.51
C LYS A 174 -14.60 8.54 7.64
#